data_5e9d6eb55f6e0e1fea4004209df602d5
#
_entry.id   5e9d6eb55f6e0e1fea4004209df602d5
#
_cell.length_a   1.000
_cell.length_b   1.000
_cell.length_c   1.000
_cell.angle_alpha   90.00
_cell.angle_beta   90.00
_cell.angle_gamma   90.00
#
_symmetry.space_group_name_H-M   'P 1'
#
loop_
_entity.id
_entity.type
_entity.pdbx_description
1 polymer ?
#
loop_
_entity_poly.entity_id
_entity_poly.type
_entity_poly.pdbx_seq_one_letter_code
_entity_poly.pdbx_strand_id
1 'polypeptide(L)'
;TPDEVSAEIDSALFGTIFHLSAQLAYTDLTANGKMIQKEDIERLLRNEVKLQSYVDQAFKEELFKVAPEEKPEYNGIQLINSKVIVSYLKQLLRNDLQYTPFEMVAMEKKVSEEITIQTGQGPFTLRLGGTIDRMDAKESTLRIVDYKTGG
;
A
#
# COMPACT_ATOMS: atom_id res chain seq x y z
N THR A 1 -30.87 -5.36 -8.42
CA THR A 1 -31.00 -4.12 -9.20
C THR A 1 -29.62 -3.71 -9.73
N PRO A 2 -29.57 -2.91 -10.80
CA PRO A 2 -28.29 -2.40 -11.29
C PRO A 2 -27.49 -1.63 -10.23
N ASP A 3 -28.17 -0.91 -9.34
CA ASP A 3 -27.53 -0.16 -8.26
C ASP A 3 -26.88 -1.09 -7.25
N GLU A 4 -27.49 -2.21 -6.94
CA GLU A 4 -26.93 -3.22 -6.04
C GLU A 4 -25.68 -3.86 -6.66
N VAL A 5 -25.71 -4.18 -7.95
CA VAL A 5 -24.56 -4.75 -8.65
C VAL A 5 -23.40 -3.76 -8.67
N SER A 6 -23.68 -2.48 -8.92
CA SER A 6 -22.65 -1.44 -8.95
C SER A 6 -22.05 -1.13 -7.56
N ALA A 7 -22.72 -1.52 -6.48
CA ALA A 7 -22.24 -1.31 -5.11
C ALA A 7 -21.21 -2.36 -4.68
N GLU A 8 -21.16 -3.50 -5.38
CA GLU A 8 -20.22 -4.57 -5.04
C GLU A 8 -18.80 -4.23 -5.51
N ILE A 9 -17.84 -4.70 -4.72
CA ILE A 9 -16.42 -4.55 -5.04
C ILE A 9 -15.89 -5.92 -5.44
N ASP A 10 -15.44 -6.05 -6.69
CA ASP A 10 -14.83 -7.29 -7.14
C ASP A 10 -13.41 -7.43 -6.58
N SER A 11 -12.82 -8.61 -6.75
CA SER A 11 -11.50 -8.91 -6.21
C SER A 11 -10.40 -8.04 -6.82
N ALA A 12 -10.54 -7.65 -8.08
CA ALA A 12 -9.57 -6.80 -8.76
C ALA A 12 -9.60 -5.38 -8.16
N LEU A 13 -10.79 -4.82 -7.96
CA LEU A 13 -10.94 -3.49 -7.36
C LEU A 13 -10.50 -3.49 -5.90
N PHE A 14 -10.84 -4.55 -5.15
CA PHE A 14 -10.38 -4.72 -3.78
C PHE A 14 -8.84 -4.67 -3.70
N GLY A 15 -8.18 -5.42 -4.58
CA GLY A 15 -6.72 -5.42 -4.67
C GLY A 15 -6.16 -4.05 -4.99
N THR A 16 -6.75 -3.35 -5.96
CA THR A 16 -6.33 -2.00 -6.35
C THR A 16 -6.44 -1.02 -5.19
N ILE A 17 -7.54 -1.07 -4.45
CA ILE A 17 -7.75 -0.20 -3.28
C ILE A 17 -6.74 -0.54 -2.18
N PHE A 18 -6.48 -1.82 -1.93
CA PHE A 18 -5.48 -2.22 -0.95
C PHE A 18 -4.07 -1.73 -1.34
N HIS A 19 -3.66 -1.94 -2.60
CA HIS A 19 -2.35 -1.50 -3.08
C HIS A 19 -2.17 0.02 -2.91
N LEU A 20 -3.19 0.79 -3.25
CA LEU A 20 -3.12 2.24 -3.09
C LEU A 20 -3.06 2.64 -1.61
N SER A 21 -3.84 1.97 -0.77
CA SER A 21 -3.81 2.21 0.68
C SER A 21 -2.42 1.97 1.25
N ALA A 22 -1.80 0.86 0.86
CA ALA A 22 -0.44 0.53 1.29
C ALA A 22 0.56 1.56 0.77
N GLN A 23 0.44 1.98 -0.49
CA GLN A 23 1.31 2.99 -1.07
C GLN A 23 1.22 4.32 -0.30
N LEU A 24 0.02 4.75 0.04
CA LEU A 24 -0.20 5.97 0.82
C LEU A 24 0.44 5.87 2.21
N ALA A 25 0.25 4.74 2.88
CA ALA A 25 0.82 4.52 4.21
C ALA A 25 2.35 4.56 4.17
N TYR A 26 2.96 3.86 3.24
CA TYR A 26 4.43 3.81 3.16
C TYR A 26 5.03 5.10 2.60
N THR A 27 4.30 5.85 1.80
CA THR A 27 4.71 7.19 1.39
C THR A 27 4.83 8.10 2.62
N ASP A 28 3.88 8.04 3.54
CA ASP A 28 3.95 8.78 4.80
C ASP A 28 5.10 8.31 5.67
N LEU A 29 5.28 6.99 5.82
CA LEU A 29 6.36 6.44 6.62
C LEU A 29 7.74 6.85 6.11
N THR A 30 7.87 7.12 4.83
CA THR A 30 9.14 7.49 4.18
C THR A 30 9.23 8.97 3.82
N ALA A 31 8.33 9.80 4.34
CA ALA A 31 8.29 11.23 4.02
C ALA A 31 9.57 11.96 4.43
N ASN A 32 10.22 11.54 5.51
CA ASN A 32 11.43 12.17 6.03
C ASN A 32 12.70 11.32 5.80
N GLY A 33 12.60 10.25 5.04
CA GLY A 33 13.72 9.39 4.72
C GLY A 33 13.26 7.97 4.39
N LYS A 34 14.04 7.27 3.61
CA LYS A 34 13.67 5.95 3.09
C LYS A 34 13.76 4.82 4.13
N MET A 35 14.48 5.04 5.23
CA MET A 35 14.65 4.03 6.25
C MET A 35 13.42 3.96 7.14
N ILE A 36 12.86 2.77 7.28
CA ILE A 36 11.71 2.53 8.13
C ILE A 36 12.17 1.83 9.41
N GLN A 37 11.93 2.47 10.54
CA GLN A 37 12.30 1.97 11.85
C GLN A 37 11.09 1.29 12.51
N LYS A 38 11.37 0.45 13.49
CA LYS A 38 10.35 -0.24 14.28
C LYS A 38 9.34 0.76 14.88
N GLU A 39 9.85 1.84 15.46
CA GLU A 39 9.05 2.85 16.15
C GLU A 39 8.07 3.55 15.20
N ASP A 40 8.47 3.74 13.95
CA ASP A 40 7.61 4.37 12.94
C ASP A 40 6.37 3.52 12.68
N ILE A 41 6.55 2.23 12.51
CA ILE A 41 5.44 1.30 12.26
C ILE A 41 4.58 1.14 13.52
N GLU A 42 5.20 1.02 14.70
CA GLU A 42 4.45 0.92 15.95
C GLU A 42 3.55 2.14 16.16
N ARG A 43 4.07 3.33 15.88
CA ARG A 43 3.30 4.57 15.98
C ARG A 43 2.11 4.56 15.02
N LEU A 44 2.32 4.15 13.79
CA LEU A 44 1.23 4.09 12.80
C LEU A 44 0.18 3.05 13.19
N LEU A 45 0.59 1.87 13.67
CA LEU A 45 -0.35 0.83 14.10
C LEU A 45 -1.27 1.30 15.22
N ARG A 46 -0.84 2.25 16.04
CA ARG A 46 -1.67 2.83 17.11
C ARG A 46 -2.58 3.95 16.64
N ASN A 47 -2.44 4.38 15.38
CA ASN A 47 -3.21 5.51 14.85
C ASN A 47 -4.32 5.04 13.91
N GLU A 48 -5.44 4.62 14.50
CA GLU A 48 -6.60 4.10 13.75
C GLU A 48 -7.16 5.12 12.75
N VAL A 49 -7.20 6.38 13.13
CA VAL A 49 -7.72 7.45 12.27
C VAL A 49 -6.87 7.57 11.01
N LYS A 50 -5.56 7.52 11.16
CA LYS A 50 -4.64 7.63 10.05
C LYS A 50 -4.72 6.41 9.12
N LEU A 51 -4.78 5.21 9.69
CA LEU A 51 -4.96 3.98 8.91
C LEU A 51 -6.25 4.03 8.09
N GLN A 52 -7.34 4.44 8.71
CA GLN A 52 -8.62 4.59 8.01
C GLN A 52 -8.54 5.64 6.92
N SER A 53 -7.79 6.73 7.14
CA SER A 53 -7.67 7.81 6.17
C SER A 53 -7.02 7.35 4.85
N TYR A 54 -6.05 6.46 4.91
CA TYR A 54 -5.42 5.91 3.71
C TYR A 54 -6.43 5.10 2.90
N VAL A 55 -7.22 4.29 3.58
CA VAL A 55 -8.23 3.45 2.93
C VAL A 55 -9.35 4.32 2.35
N ASP A 56 -9.79 5.34 3.09
CA ASP A 56 -10.79 6.29 2.60
C ASP A 56 -10.31 7.01 1.33
N GLN A 57 -9.06 7.44 1.33
CA GLN A 57 -8.48 8.10 0.16
C GLN A 57 -8.44 7.15 -1.05
N ALA A 58 -8.06 5.90 -0.83
CA ALA A 58 -8.03 4.91 -1.89
C ALA A 58 -9.43 4.63 -2.45
N PHE A 59 -10.45 4.55 -1.60
CA PHE A 59 -11.84 4.41 -2.06
C PHE A 59 -12.29 5.62 -2.87
N LYS A 60 -11.93 6.81 -2.44
CA LYS A 60 -12.28 8.04 -3.19
C LYS A 60 -11.68 8.02 -4.59
N GLU A 61 -10.43 7.63 -4.72
CA GLU A 61 -9.75 7.64 -6.01
C GLU A 61 -10.21 6.52 -6.93
N GLU A 62 -10.40 5.32 -6.39
CA GLU A 62 -10.60 4.14 -7.21
C GLU A 62 -12.06 3.76 -7.40
N LEU A 63 -12.93 4.08 -6.46
CA LEU A 63 -14.35 3.69 -6.53
C LEU A 63 -15.27 4.88 -6.71
N PHE A 64 -15.22 5.84 -5.80
CA PHE A 64 -16.19 6.95 -5.78
C PHE A 64 -15.88 8.02 -6.82
N LYS A 65 -14.60 8.19 -7.19
CA LYS A 65 -14.15 9.20 -8.15
C LYS A 65 -14.59 10.62 -7.73
N VAL A 66 -14.42 10.92 -6.44
CA VAL A 66 -14.76 12.21 -5.85
C VAL A 66 -13.50 12.97 -5.46
N ALA A 67 -13.66 14.27 -5.17
CA ALA A 67 -12.55 15.12 -4.77
C ALA A 67 -11.95 14.67 -3.43
N PRO A 68 -10.63 14.89 -3.22
CA PRO A 68 -9.96 14.43 -1.99
C PRO A 68 -10.56 14.99 -0.70
N GLU A 69 -11.14 16.20 -0.75
CA GLU A 69 -11.75 16.82 0.42
C GLU A 69 -13.14 16.30 0.75
N GLU A 70 -13.78 15.57 -0.15
CA GLU A 70 -15.09 14.97 0.11
C GLU A 70 -14.95 13.73 0.99
N LYS A 71 -15.91 13.51 1.89
CA LYS A 71 -15.93 12.29 2.70
C LYS A 71 -16.55 11.16 1.89
N PRO A 72 -16.00 9.93 1.99
CA PRO A 72 -16.62 8.80 1.33
C PRO A 72 -17.95 8.45 1.99
N GLU A 73 -18.96 8.16 1.19
CA GLU A 73 -20.24 7.70 1.67
C GLU A 73 -20.38 6.20 1.38
N TYR A 74 -20.00 5.39 2.35
CA TYR A 74 -20.02 3.94 2.21
C TYR A 74 -21.43 3.39 2.37
N ASN A 75 -21.85 2.48 1.48
CA ASN A 75 -22.96 1.60 1.79
C ASN A 75 -22.48 0.49 2.74
N GLY A 76 -23.38 -0.40 3.16
CA GLY A 76 -23.04 -1.45 4.13
C GLY A 76 -21.92 -2.36 3.66
N ILE A 77 -21.95 -2.82 2.42
CA ILE A 77 -20.94 -3.72 1.84
C ILE A 77 -19.61 -3.01 1.70
N GLN A 78 -19.62 -1.77 1.22
CA GLN A 78 -18.41 -0.97 1.06
C GLN A 78 -17.76 -0.70 2.42
N LEU A 79 -18.55 -0.43 3.45
CA LEU A 79 -18.04 -0.21 4.80
C LEU A 79 -17.34 -1.47 5.31
N ILE A 80 -17.93 -2.64 5.09
CA ILE A 80 -17.31 -3.91 5.48
C ILE A 80 -15.98 -4.08 4.75
N ASN A 81 -15.96 -3.87 3.44
CA ASN A 81 -14.72 -3.98 2.65
C ASN A 81 -13.66 -2.99 3.12
N SER A 82 -14.05 -1.77 3.46
CA SER A 82 -13.14 -0.77 4.01
C SER A 82 -12.48 -1.28 5.29
N LYS A 83 -13.26 -1.87 6.19
CA LYS A 83 -12.72 -2.41 7.45
C LYS A 83 -11.81 -3.61 7.22
N VAL A 84 -12.14 -4.45 6.26
CA VAL A 84 -11.27 -5.59 5.88
C VAL A 84 -9.94 -5.08 5.32
N ILE A 85 -9.97 -4.06 4.48
CA ILE A 85 -8.74 -3.48 3.92
C ILE A 85 -7.88 -2.85 5.01
N VAL A 86 -8.48 -2.16 5.98
CA VAL A 86 -7.75 -1.65 7.16
C VAL A 86 -7.06 -2.80 7.89
N SER A 87 -7.78 -3.91 8.07
CA SER A 87 -7.24 -5.11 8.73
C SER A 87 -6.04 -5.69 7.96
N TYR A 88 -6.13 -5.76 6.64
CA TYR A 88 -5.03 -6.22 5.78
C TYR A 88 -3.83 -5.28 5.86
N LEU A 89 -4.09 -3.97 5.88
CA LEU A 89 -3.03 -2.98 6.03
C LEU A 89 -2.30 -3.14 7.36
N LYS A 90 -3.04 -3.36 8.44
CA LYS A 90 -2.46 -3.65 9.76
C LYS A 90 -1.61 -4.92 9.72
N GLN A 91 -2.11 -5.97 9.05
CA GLN A 91 -1.37 -7.22 8.95
C GLN A 91 -0.05 -7.02 8.19
N LEU A 92 -0.07 -6.28 7.11
CA LEU A 92 1.12 -5.92 6.36
C LEU A 92 2.13 -5.18 7.25
N LEU A 93 1.65 -4.19 7.98
CA LEU A 93 2.49 -3.40 8.89
C LEU A 93 3.07 -4.27 10.01
N ARG A 94 2.30 -5.21 10.57
CA ARG A 94 2.81 -6.13 11.60
C ARG A 94 3.89 -7.05 11.05
N ASN A 95 3.73 -7.52 9.82
CA ASN A 95 4.76 -8.33 9.17
C ASN A 95 6.03 -7.51 8.97
N ASP A 96 5.90 -6.27 8.51
CA ASP A 96 7.04 -5.40 8.29
C ASP A 96 7.70 -4.97 9.60
N LEU A 97 6.93 -4.84 10.68
CA LEU A 97 7.46 -4.53 12.01
C LEU A 97 8.56 -5.52 12.40
N GLN A 98 8.36 -6.79 12.12
CA GLN A 98 9.33 -7.83 12.44
C GLN A 98 10.57 -7.77 11.54
N TYR A 99 10.43 -7.16 10.37
CA TYR A 99 11.54 -7.03 9.42
C TYR A 99 12.37 -5.76 9.63
N THR A 100 11.85 -4.77 10.36
CA THR A 100 12.54 -3.50 10.60
C THR A 100 13.91 -3.67 11.27
N PRO A 101 14.87 -2.78 11.04
CA PRO A 101 14.79 -1.65 10.11
C PRO A 101 15.09 -2.08 8.68
N PHE A 102 14.48 -1.42 7.72
CA PHE A 102 14.75 -1.65 6.31
C PHE A 102 14.55 -0.37 5.50
N GLU A 103 15.16 -0.33 4.32
CA GLU A 103 15.04 0.80 3.41
C GLU A 103 13.96 0.51 2.39
N MET A 104 13.02 1.45 2.22
CA MET A 104 12.05 1.39 1.12
C MET A 104 12.72 1.90 -0.15
N VAL A 105 12.84 1.06 -1.16
CA VAL A 105 13.55 1.41 -2.40
C VAL A 105 12.57 1.90 -3.46
N ALA A 106 11.47 1.17 -3.67
CA ALA A 106 10.46 1.54 -4.67
C ALA A 106 9.11 0.92 -4.33
N MET A 107 8.04 1.57 -4.76
CA MET A 107 6.67 1.07 -4.64
C MET A 107 5.91 1.33 -5.93
N GLU A 108 5.09 0.37 -6.33
CA GLU A 108 4.22 0.46 -7.51
C GLU A 108 4.98 0.95 -8.74
N LYS A 109 6.17 0.38 -8.96
CA LYS A 109 7.08 0.81 -10.01
C LYS A 109 6.88 -0.03 -11.26
N LYS A 110 6.60 0.63 -12.39
CA LYS A 110 6.56 -0.03 -13.69
C LYS A 110 7.98 -0.23 -14.19
N VAL A 111 8.29 -1.45 -14.60
CA VAL A 111 9.58 -1.81 -15.17
C VAL A 111 9.33 -2.41 -16.53
N SER A 112 9.57 -1.66 -17.60
CA SER A 112 9.34 -2.13 -18.98
C SER A 112 10.59 -2.65 -19.65
N GLU A 113 11.75 -2.12 -19.28
CA GLU A 113 13.04 -2.52 -19.82
C GLU A 113 14.05 -2.63 -18.69
N GLU A 114 14.95 -1.70 -18.63
CA GLU A 114 16.00 -1.68 -17.61
C GLU A 114 15.88 -0.41 -16.80
N ILE A 115 15.89 -0.52 -15.47
CA ILE A 115 15.94 0.64 -14.58
C ILE A 115 17.07 0.47 -13.58
N THR A 116 17.71 1.58 -13.21
CA THR A 116 18.72 1.62 -12.17
C THR A 116 18.12 2.33 -10.95
N ILE A 117 18.17 1.67 -9.80
CA ILE A 117 17.60 2.17 -8.56
C ILE A 117 18.73 2.37 -7.56
N GLN A 118 18.73 3.53 -6.90
CA GLN A 118 19.72 3.83 -5.86
C GLN A 118 19.27 3.29 -4.52
N THR A 119 20.13 2.53 -3.88
CA THR A 119 19.90 1.98 -2.55
C THR A 119 21.01 2.39 -1.60
N GLY A 120 20.86 2.14 -0.31
CA GLY A 120 21.94 2.31 0.66
C GLY A 120 23.15 1.42 0.38
N GLN A 121 22.98 0.38 -0.43
CA GLN A 121 24.05 -0.53 -0.88
C GLN A 121 24.64 -0.13 -2.23
N GLY A 122 24.19 1.00 -2.82
CA GLY A 122 24.65 1.47 -4.11
C GLY A 122 23.58 1.27 -5.20
N PRO A 123 23.95 1.49 -6.48
CA PRO A 123 23.00 1.34 -7.58
C PRO A 123 22.65 -0.12 -7.83
N PHE A 124 21.41 -0.38 -8.17
CA PHE A 124 20.92 -1.70 -8.53
C PHE A 124 20.14 -1.59 -9.83
N THR A 125 20.48 -2.40 -10.84
CA THR A 125 19.84 -2.37 -12.15
C THR A 125 18.91 -3.57 -12.30
N LEU A 126 17.65 -3.28 -12.70
CA LEU A 126 16.62 -4.28 -12.92
C LEU A 126 16.19 -4.31 -14.38
N ARG A 127 15.94 -5.51 -14.89
CA ARG A 127 15.36 -5.73 -16.20
C ARG A 127 14.19 -6.70 -16.05
N LEU A 128 12.98 -6.13 -15.91
CA LEU A 128 11.74 -6.88 -15.73
C LEU A 128 10.63 -6.25 -16.59
N GLY A 129 9.62 -7.03 -16.93
CA GLY A 129 8.38 -6.51 -17.48
C GLY A 129 7.30 -6.47 -16.40
N GLY A 130 6.42 -5.46 -16.46
CA GLY A 130 5.29 -5.35 -15.55
C GLY A 130 5.50 -4.36 -14.41
N THR A 131 4.71 -4.51 -13.34
CA THR A 131 4.73 -3.61 -12.18
C THR A 131 5.26 -4.35 -10.95
N ILE A 132 6.18 -3.70 -10.25
CA ILE A 132 6.70 -4.18 -8.96
C ILE A 132 5.89 -3.51 -7.87
N ASP A 133 5.24 -4.30 -6.99
CA ASP A 133 4.45 -3.75 -5.89
C ASP A 133 5.35 -3.03 -4.89
N ARG A 134 6.46 -3.67 -4.50
CA ARG A 134 7.39 -3.08 -3.55
C ARG A 134 8.78 -3.68 -3.70
N MET A 135 9.78 -2.84 -3.51
CA MET A 135 11.16 -3.25 -3.41
C MET A 135 11.77 -2.62 -2.17
N ASP A 136 12.40 -3.41 -1.33
CA ASP A 136 13.08 -2.92 -0.14
C ASP A 136 14.46 -3.55 0.02
N ALA A 137 15.27 -2.96 0.89
CA ALA A 137 16.63 -3.40 1.13
C ALA A 137 16.92 -3.44 2.62
N LYS A 138 17.60 -4.50 3.04
CA LYS A 138 18.07 -4.67 4.41
C LYS A 138 19.47 -5.25 4.35
N GLU A 139 20.42 -4.50 4.92
CA GLU A 139 21.84 -4.88 4.85
C GLU A 139 22.26 -5.06 3.39
N SER A 140 22.73 -6.24 2.99
CA SER A 140 23.15 -6.52 1.61
C SER A 140 22.08 -7.23 0.79
N THR A 141 20.85 -7.34 1.32
CA THR A 141 19.75 -8.06 0.67
C THR A 141 18.75 -7.08 0.07
N LEU A 142 18.45 -7.25 -1.22
CA LEU A 142 17.37 -6.56 -1.90
C LEU A 142 16.19 -7.52 -2.03
N ARG A 143 14.99 -7.06 -1.65
CA ARG A 143 13.79 -7.90 -1.66
C ARG A 143 12.71 -7.28 -2.54
N ILE A 144 12.08 -8.12 -3.37
CA ILE A 144 10.92 -7.75 -4.17
C ILE A 144 9.71 -8.41 -3.52
N VAL A 145 8.71 -7.60 -3.17
CA VAL A 145 7.51 -8.06 -2.47
C VAL A 145 6.29 -7.87 -3.36
N ASP A 146 5.50 -8.91 -3.49
CA ASP A 146 4.25 -8.91 -4.24
C ASP A 146 3.10 -9.12 -3.25
N TYR A 147 2.13 -8.19 -3.25
CA TYR A 147 1.00 -8.25 -2.33
C TYR A 147 -0.10 -9.15 -2.90
N LYS A 148 -0.57 -10.10 -2.09
CA LYS A 148 -1.66 -11.00 -2.45
C LYS A 148 -2.86 -10.72 -1.56
N THR A 149 -3.99 -10.36 -2.16
CA THR A 149 -5.22 -10.00 -1.43
C THR A 149 -6.37 -10.98 -1.67
N GLY A 150 -6.24 -11.91 -2.61
CA GLY A 150 -7.32 -12.82 -2.93
C GLY A 150 -6.84 -14.22 -3.21
N GLY A 151 -7.73 -15.15 -3.07
CA GLY A 151 -7.49 -16.55 -3.35
C GLY A 151 -7.61 -16.92 -4.82
#